data_556694c589bb039d3612a91c0ff3bdd0
#
_entry.id   556694c589bb039d3612a91c0ff3bdd0
#
_cell.length_a   1.000
_cell.length_b   1.000
_cell.length_c   1.000
_cell.angle_alpha   90.00
_cell.angle_beta   90.00
_cell.angle_gamma   90.00
#
_symmetry.space_group_name_H-M   'P 1'
#
loop_
_entity.id
_entity.type
_entity.pdbx_description
1 polymer ?
#
loop_
_entity_poly.entity_id
_entity_poly.type
_entity_poly.pdbx_seq_one_letter_code
_entity_poly.pdbx_strand_id
1 'polypeptide(L)'
;MPALSDFPPLLRLVLLVGLIALLPLCWWGLRQRGASINTRLATLTALTLFLTFDLIVFGSFTRLSDAGLGCPDWPGCYGEASPLGAHGDIQAAQAALPSGPVTQAKAWIEMIHRYLAMVVGLLILVAASISWRAREALPHSRWWAVATLGWVIVQGLFGKYTVTLKLYPAIVTLHLMGAMVLLALLVLQHEFFRARPLVLRAGLAPTGVLLVLGVVLLQIALGGWVSTNYAVLACTGFPTCNSQWWPAMDFGQGFTLLRELGQSGQGAFLNFDALVAIHMAHRLFALAALAALVTLSWRLWRQDDAIARRYALALAGLLVWQAASGLSNVVLGWPMIAALAHSAGAAGLVAVLTSLWARARVAAPALRPQFTPSPVAGDLHATRTSPQR
;
A
#
# COMPACT_ATOMS: atom_id res chain seq x y z
N MET A 1 24.04 36.42 -0.80
CA MET A 1 23.60 35.03 -0.75
C MET A 1 23.06 34.68 -2.13
N PRO A 2 23.43 33.54 -2.76
CA PRO A 2 22.85 33.16 -4.04
C PRO A 2 21.33 33.00 -3.88
N ALA A 3 20.56 33.47 -4.86
CA ALA A 3 19.12 33.30 -4.86
C ALA A 3 18.76 31.80 -5.11
N LEU A 4 17.60 31.36 -4.67
CA LEU A 4 17.18 29.95 -4.87
C LEU A 4 17.10 29.59 -6.36
N SER A 5 16.86 30.62 -7.23
CA SER A 5 16.84 30.50 -8.69
C SER A 5 18.19 30.15 -9.32
N ASP A 6 19.30 30.42 -8.62
CA ASP A 6 20.66 30.19 -9.15
C ASP A 6 21.08 28.71 -9.07
N PHE A 7 20.34 27.87 -8.35
CA PHE A 7 20.64 26.45 -8.22
C PHE A 7 19.98 25.63 -9.35
N PRO A 8 20.63 24.53 -9.78
CA PRO A 8 20.02 23.59 -10.73
C PRO A 8 18.64 23.10 -10.26
N PRO A 9 17.67 22.86 -11.14
CA PRO A 9 16.31 22.46 -10.77
C PRO A 9 16.24 21.26 -9.84
N LEU A 10 17.09 20.27 -10.05
CA LEU A 10 17.16 19.08 -9.19
C LEU A 10 17.57 19.43 -7.75
N LEU A 11 18.55 20.34 -7.58
CA LEU A 11 18.97 20.78 -6.23
C LEU A 11 17.85 21.57 -5.55
N ARG A 12 17.15 22.44 -6.30
CA ARG A 12 15.97 23.15 -5.78
C ARG A 12 14.89 22.18 -5.30
N LEU A 13 14.64 21.12 -6.06
CA LEU A 13 13.68 20.09 -5.71
C LEU A 13 14.09 19.34 -4.42
N VAL A 14 15.34 18.94 -4.30
CA VAL A 14 15.88 18.27 -3.09
C VAL A 14 15.81 19.18 -1.87
N LEU A 15 16.14 20.47 -2.01
CA LEU A 15 16.04 21.45 -0.92
C LEU A 15 14.59 21.66 -0.48
N LEU A 16 13.65 21.78 -1.42
CA LEU A 16 12.22 21.91 -1.13
C LEU A 16 11.69 20.69 -0.36
N VAL A 17 11.98 19.49 -0.84
CA VAL A 17 11.57 18.23 -0.20
C VAL A 17 12.21 18.10 1.19
N GLY A 18 13.50 18.44 1.31
CA GLY A 18 14.20 18.47 2.60
C GLY A 18 13.53 19.42 3.60
N LEU A 19 13.17 20.62 3.16
CA LEU A 19 12.46 21.59 3.99
C LEU A 19 11.09 21.08 4.45
N ILE A 20 10.30 20.48 3.55
CA ILE A 20 9.00 19.90 3.91
C ILE A 20 9.18 18.76 4.91
N ALA A 21 10.18 17.90 4.72
CA ALA A 21 10.45 16.78 5.62
C ALA A 21 11.00 17.18 6.99
N LEU A 22 11.57 18.39 7.12
CA LEU A 22 12.03 18.89 8.42
C LEU A 22 10.89 18.97 9.44
N LEU A 23 9.67 19.35 9.04
CA LEU A 23 8.53 19.46 9.96
C LEU A 23 8.22 18.12 10.68
N PRO A 24 7.93 17.01 9.98
CA PRO A 24 7.67 15.73 10.63
C PRO A 24 8.91 15.19 11.37
N LEU A 25 10.13 15.41 10.87
CA LEU A 25 11.35 14.96 11.51
C LEU A 25 11.66 15.75 12.80
N CYS A 26 11.51 17.06 12.80
CA CYS A 26 11.68 17.90 13.99
C CYS A 26 10.62 17.53 15.05
N TRP A 27 9.35 17.43 14.65
CA TRP A 27 8.28 17.02 15.55
C TRP A 27 8.59 15.65 16.20
N TRP A 28 8.97 14.65 15.38
CA TRP A 28 9.36 13.34 15.87
C TRP A 28 10.57 13.41 16.81
N GLY A 29 11.64 14.13 16.42
CA GLY A 29 12.86 14.26 17.21
C GLY A 29 12.61 14.91 18.59
N LEU A 30 11.78 15.96 18.64
CA LEU A 30 11.42 16.64 19.87
C LEU A 30 10.57 15.75 20.80
N ARG A 31 9.58 15.05 20.22
CA ARG A 31 8.66 14.19 20.99
C ARG A 31 9.31 12.93 21.54
N GLN A 32 10.38 12.46 20.89
CA GLN A 32 11.04 11.20 21.23
C GLN A 32 12.36 11.37 21.97
N ARG A 33 12.61 12.56 22.56
CA ARG A 33 13.79 12.81 23.40
C ARG A 33 13.74 11.90 24.63
N GLY A 34 14.82 11.12 24.83
CA GLY A 34 14.92 10.17 25.95
C GLY A 34 14.18 8.84 25.78
N ALA A 35 13.41 8.64 24.70
CA ALA A 35 12.76 7.36 24.43
C ALA A 35 13.77 6.30 23.94
N SER A 36 13.47 5.02 24.23
CA SER A 36 14.25 3.88 23.74
C SER A 36 14.31 3.86 22.22
N ILE A 37 15.34 3.24 21.65
CA ILE A 37 15.53 3.15 20.20
C ILE A 37 14.34 2.47 19.50
N ASN A 38 13.78 1.43 20.11
CA ASN A 38 12.60 0.74 19.58
C ASN A 38 11.37 1.65 19.56
N THR A 39 11.14 2.44 20.61
CA THR A 39 10.03 3.41 20.65
C THR A 39 10.21 4.51 19.63
N ARG A 40 11.43 5.03 19.47
CA ARG A 40 11.76 6.05 18.46
C ARG A 40 11.50 5.53 17.04
N LEU A 41 11.97 4.33 16.72
CA LEU A 41 11.76 3.72 15.41
C LEU A 41 10.29 3.35 15.19
N ALA A 42 9.59 2.81 16.21
CA ALA A 42 8.16 2.53 16.11
C ALA A 42 7.35 3.79 15.80
N THR A 43 7.68 4.93 16.42
CA THR A 43 6.99 6.21 16.22
C THR A 43 7.31 6.81 14.84
N LEU A 44 8.58 6.75 14.41
CA LEU A 44 8.97 7.20 13.07
C LEU A 44 8.29 6.38 11.99
N THR A 45 8.27 5.05 12.16
CA THR A 45 7.58 4.14 11.23
C THR A 45 6.07 4.39 11.21
N ALA A 46 5.44 4.66 12.37
CA ALA A 46 4.02 5.01 12.44
C ALA A 46 3.70 6.31 11.71
N LEU A 47 4.55 7.34 11.85
CA LEU A 47 4.42 8.59 11.12
C LEU A 47 4.58 8.38 9.60
N THR A 48 5.59 7.61 9.20
CA THR A 48 5.81 7.27 7.79
C THR A 48 4.65 6.44 7.22
N LEU A 49 4.12 5.50 8.01
CA LEU A 49 2.95 4.69 7.66
C LEU A 49 1.71 5.58 7.42
N PHE A 50 1.44 6.53 8.32
CA PHE A 50 0.35 7.48 8.16
C PHE A 50 0.48 8.29 6.87
N LEU A 51 1.65 8.89 6.64
CA LEU A 51 1.92 9.65 5.41
C LEU A 51 1.89 8.76 4.14
N THR A 52 2.27 7.49 4.24
CA THR A 52 2.17 6.54 3.12
C THR A 52 0.71 6.21 2.81
N PHE A 53 -0.13 6.05 3.83
CA PHE A 53 -1.57 5.86 3.67
C PHE A 53 -2.20 7.08 2.96
N ASP A 54 -1.91 8.29 3.44
CA ASP A 54 -2.39 9.53 2.81
C ASP A 54 -1.88 9.67 1.38
N LEU A 55 -0.62 9.28 1.12
CA LEU A 55 -0.03 9.28 -0.21
C LEU A 55 -0.76 8.33 -1.17
N ILE A 56 -1.18 7.15 -0.70
CA ILE A 56 -1.98 6.20 -1.49
C ILE A 56 -3.34 6.81 -1.86
N VAL A 57 -4.01 7.45 -0.90
CA VAL A 57 -5.29 8.13 -1.13
C VAL A 57 -5.11 9.32 -2.09
N PHE A 58 -4.06 10.11 -1.89
CA PHE A 58 -3.74 11.23 -2.77
C PHE A 58 -3.34 10.77 -4.18
N GLY A 59 -2.63 9.64 -4.31
CA GLY A 59 -2.35 9.01 -5.60
C GLY A 59 -3.63 8.57 -6.34
N SER A 60 -4.61 8.05 -5.59
CA SER A 60 -5.93 7.77 -6.14
C SER A 60 -6.65 9.05 -6.58
N PHE A 61 -6.53 10.15 -5.83
CA PHE A 61 -7.05 11.46 -6.22
C PHE A 61 -6.38 11.97 -7.50
N THR A 62 -5.06 11.87 -7.60
CA THR A 62 -4.29 12.24 -8.80
C THR A 62 -4.79 11.47 -10.03
N ARG A 63 -5.08 10.17 -9.86
CA ARG A 63 -5.63 9.32 -10.93
C ARG A 63 -7.06 9.70 -11.29
N LEU A 64 -7.93 9.95 -10.31
CA LEU A 64 -9.35 10.26 -10.50
C LEU A 64 -9.58 11.67 -11.08
N SER A 65 -8.66 12.60 -10.84
CA SER A 65 -8.67 13.96 -11.42
C SER A 65 -7.99 14.04 -12.79
N ASP A 66 -7.57 12.90 -13.36
CA ASP A 66 -6.81 12.83 -14.62
C ASP A 66 -5.57 13.74 -14.60
N ALA A 67 -4.93 13.87 -13.43
CA ALA A 67 -3.78 14.75 -13.21
C ALA A 67 -2.41 14.05 -13.38
N GLY A 68 -2.40 12.75 -13.73
CA GLY A 68 -1.16 11.97 -13.82
C GLY A 68 -0.25 12.28 -15.01
N LEU A 69 -0.64 13.22 -15.88
CA LEU A 69 0.14 13.76 -16.99
C LEU A 69 0.09 15.30 -17.01
N GLY A 70 -0.09 15.93 -15.87
CA GLY A 70 -0.05 17.38 -15.74
C GLY A 70 1.35 17.98 -15.94
N CYS A 71 2.40 17.15 -15.74
CA CYS A 71 3.81 17.44 -16.04
C CYS A 71 4.37 16.37 -16.98
N PRO A 72 4.98 16.74 -18.12
CA PRO A 72 5.42 15.78 -19.13
C PRO A 72 6.71 15.05 -18.80
N ASP A 73 7.47 15.56 -17.84
CA ASP A 73 8.80 15.09 -17.44
C ASP A 73 8.85 14.62 -15.98
N TRP A 74 9.99 14.07 -15.58
CA TRP A 74 10.24 13.58 -14.24
C TRP A 74 11.75 13.79 -13.90
N PRO A 75 12.13 14.19 -12.65
CA PRO A 75 11.29 14.31 -11.43
C PRO A 75 10.59 15.66 -11.25
N GLY A 76 10.92 16.68 -12.03
CA GLY A 76 10.33 18.01 -12.00
C GLY A 76 9.08 18.17 -12.87
N CYS A 77 8.84 19.41 -13.32
CA CYS A 77 7.76 19.78 -14.21
C CYS A 77 8.31 20.79 -15.23
N TYR A 78 8.38 20.42 -16.51
CA TYR A 78 9.02 21.22 -17.56
C TYR A 78 10.48 21.64 -17.20
N GLY A 79 11.25 20.69 -16.64
CA GLY A 79 12.61 20.96 -16.18
C GLY A 79 12.71 21.77 -14.88
N GLU A 80 11.61 22.27 -14.34
CA GLU A 80 11.58 23.07 -13.12
C GLU A 80 11.25 22.25 -11.86
N ALA A 81 11.61 22.76 -10.69
CA ALA A 81 11.34 22.10 -9.41
C ALA A 81 9.87 22.19 -8.98
N SER A 82 9.10 23.10 -9.57
CA SER A 82 7.69 23.31 -9.24
C SER A 82 6.89 23.87 -10.42
N PRO A 83 5.56 23.68 -10.45
CA PRO A 83 4.69 24.29 -11.46
C PRO A 83 4.71 25.82 -11.44
N LEU A 84 5.18 26.44 -10.35
CA LEU A 84 5.35 27.88 -10.27
C LEU A 84 6.48 28.36 -11.20
N GLY A 85 7.62 27.65 -11.20
CA GLY A 85 8.73 27.93 -12.12
C GLY A 85 8.36 27.63 -13.59
N ALA A 86 7.54 26.62 -13.81
CA ALA A 86 7.08 26.16 -15.14
C ALA A 86 5.80 26.88 -15.62
N HIS A 87 5.37 27.96 -14.98
CA HIS A 87 4.07 28.59 -15.22
C HIS A 87 3.84 28.95 -16.71
N GLY A 88 4.85 29.54 -17.35
CA GLY A 88 4.78 29.93 -18.77
C GLY A 88 4.65 28.74 -19.71
N ASP A 89 5.42 27.66 -19.47
CA ASP A 89 5.39 26.46 -20.30
C ASP A 89 4.05 25.72 -20.16
N ILE A 90 3.50 25.66 -18.94
CA ILE A 90 2.18 25.08 -18.67
C ILE A 90 1.07 25.88 -19.37
N GLN A 91 1.13 27.22 -19.35
CA GLN A 91 0.18 28.07 -20.06
C GLN A 91 0.28 27.88 -21.58
N ALA A 92 1.48 27.83 -22.12
CA ALA A 92 1.70 27.60 -23.55
C ALA A 92 1.16 26.24 -23.97
N ALA A 93 1.41 25.16 -23.20
CA ALA A 93 0.90 23.83 -23.47
C ALA A 93 -0.63 23.79 -23.40
N GLN A 94 -1.24 24.45 -22.43
CA GLN A 94 -2.70 24.54 -22.28
C GLN A 94 -3.34 25.34 -23.42
N ALA A 95 -2.70 26.42 -23.90
CA ALA A 95 -3.17 27.19 -25.02
C ALA A 95 -3.08 26.41 -26.35
N ALA A 96 -2.01 25.63 -26.52
CA ALA A 96 -1.82 24.79 -27.71
C ALA A 96 -2.82 23.62 -27.77
N LEU A 97 -3.20 23.04 -26.62
CA LEU A 97 -4.16 21.93 -26.53
C LEU A 97 -5.13 22.14 -25.35
N PRO A 98 -6.20 22.94 -25.51
CA PRO A 98 -7.12 23.28 -24.42
C PRO A 98 -7.80 22.07 -23.75
N SER A 99 -8.05 20.99 -24.51
CA SER A 99 -8.61 19.73 -24.01
C SER A 99 -7.54 18.73 -23.57
N GLY A 100 -6.27 19.13 -23.55
CA GLY A 100 -5.14 18.28 -23.22
C GLY A 100 -5.04 17.94 -21.72
N PRO A 101 -4.08 17.07 -21.38
CA PRO A 101 -3.88 16.66 -19.99
C PRO A 101 -3.24 17.74 -19.13
N VAL A 102 -2.62 18.78 -19.71
CA VAL A 102 -1.83 19.79 -19.01
C VAL A 102 -2.69 20.99 -18.66
N THR A 103 -2.81 21.27 -17.35
CA THR A 103 -3.36 22.51 -16.79
C THR A 103 -2.58 22.86 -15.51
N GLN A 104 -2.63 24.13 -15.08
CA GLN A 104 -2.00 24.52 -13.80
C GLN A 104 -2.47 23.68 -12.61
N ALA A 105 -3.77 23.41 -12.50
CA ALA A 105 -4.34 22.61 -11.43
C ALA A 105 -3.83 21.16 -11.46
N LYS A 106 -3.81 20.52 -12.63
CA LYS A 106 -3.34 19.15 -12.80
C LYS A 106 -1.83 19.04 -12.53
N ALA A 107 -1.03 20.00 -12.99
CA ALA A 107 0.41 20.05 -12.70
C ALA A 107 0.68 20.16 -11.18
N TRP A 108 -0.08 20.98 -10.44
CA TRP A 108 0.05 21.08 -8.99
C TRP A 108 -0.36 19.80 -8.28
N ILE A 109 -1.47 19.17 -8.66
CA ILE A 109 -1.91 17.90 -8.08
C ILE A 109 -0.81 16.85 -8.26
N GLU A 110 -0.25 16.72 -9.44
CA GLU A 110 0.82 15.76 -9.72
C GLU A 110 2.09 16.06 -8.92
N MET A 111 2.55 17.32 -8.89
CA MET A 111 3.77 17.70 -8.18
C MET A 111 3.63 17.56 -6.66
N ILE A 112 2.47 17.87 -6.08
CA ILE A 112 2.20 17.61 -4.64
C ILE A 112 2.33 16.12 -4.35
N HIS A 113 1.78 15.24 -5.19
CA HIS A 113 1.94 13.79 -5.05
C HIS A 113 3.42 13.38 -5.09
N ARG A 114 4.20 13.93 -6.02
CA ARG A 114 5.66 13.68 -6.11
C ARG A 114 6.41 14.17 -4.87
N TYR A 115 6.09 15.36 -4.35
CA TYR A 115 6.72 15.89 -3.12
C TYR A 115 6.42 14.99 -1.91
N LEU A 116 5.17 14.58 -1.73
CA LEU A 116 4.78 13.66 -0.65
C LEU A 116 5.51 12.31 -0.77
N ALA A 117 5.63 11.77 -1.99
CA ALA A 117 6.36 10.52 -2.24
C ALA A 117 7.86 10.65 -1.87
N MET A 118 8.51 11.77 -2.23
CA MET A 118 9.89 12.03 -1.87
C MET A 118 10.08 12.23 -0.36
N VAL A 119 9.14 12.88 0.32
CA VAL A 119 9.14 13.02 1.79
C VAL A 119 9.05 11.65 2.46
N VAL A 120 8.12 10.79 2.02
CA VAL A 120 8.01 9.41 2.52
C VAL A 120 9.31 8.64 2.28
N GLY A 121 9.91 8.77 1.09
CA GLY A 121 11.21 8.16 0.78
C GLY A 121 12.33 8.62 1.72
N LEU A 122 12.39 9.91 2.04
CA LEU A 122 13.37 10.47 2.97
C LEU A 122 13.15 9.97 4.41
N LEU A 123 11.91 9.87 4.88
CA LEU A 123 11.60 9.31 6.20
C LEU A 123 12.02 7.83 6.29
N ILE A 124 11.78 7.05 5.22
CA ILE A 124 12.23 5.65 5.14
C ILE A 124 13.76 5.57 5.15
N LEU A 125 14.47 6.45 4.43
CA LEU A 125 15.93 6.53 4.45
C LEU A 125 16.46 6.83 5.85
N VAL A 126 15.85 7.78 6.57
CA VAL A 126 16.21 8.10 7.96
C VAL A 126 15.96 6.90 8.87
N ALA A 127 14.79 6.24 8.77
CA ALA A 127 14.48 5.05 9.55
C ALA A 127 15.45 3.90 9.26
N ALA A 128 15.81 3.67 8.00
CA ALA A 128 16.78 2.65 7.60
C ALA A 128 18.20 2.97 8.14
N SER A 129 18.62 4.22 8.06
CA SER A 129 19.92 4.67 8.57
C SER A 129 20.03 4.50 10.09
N ILE A 130 18.98 4.83 10.82
CA ILE A 130 18.93 4.63 12.28
C ILE A 130 18.92 3.14 12.61
N SER A 131 18.11 2.34 11.92
CA SER A 131 18.03 0.88 12.11
C SER A 131 19.37 0.20 11.83
N TRP A 132 20.10 0.68 10.82
CA TRP A 132 21.42 0.14 10.50
C TRP A 132 22.45 0.44 11.59
N ARG A 133 22.46 1.65 12.15
CA ARG A 133 23.36 2.04 13.25
C ARG A 133 23.02 1.33 14.56
N ALA A 134 21.74 1.12 14.82
CA ALA A 134 21.24 0.51 16.05
C ALA A 134 21.02 -1.02 15.94
N ARG A 135 21.61 -1.68 14.97
CA ARG A 135 21.35 -3.09 14.61
C ARG A 135 21.45 -4.11 15.75
N GLU A 136 22.32 -3.84 16.71
CA GLU A 136 22.56 -4.75 17.84
C GLU A 136 21.48 -4.63 18.93
N ALA A 137 20.80 -3.49 18.98
CA ALA A 137 19.74 -3.21 19.94
C ALA A 137 18.32 -3.53 19.40
N LEU A 138 18.21 -3.98 18.14
CA LEU A 138 16.91 -4.24 17.51
C LEU A 138 16.44 -5.67 17.74
N PRO A 139 15.11 -5.87 18.01
CA PRO A 139 14.54 -7.19 18.25
C PRO A 139 14.41 -8.03 16.97
N HIS A 140 14.63 -7.43 15.80
CA HIS A 140 14.48 -8.07 14.49
C HIS A 140 15.59 -7.63 13.53
N SER A 141 15.70 -8.33 12.40
CA SER A 141 16.76 -8.09 11.43
C SER A 141 16.68 -6.69 10.81
N ARG A 142 17.80 -5.97 10.77
CA ARG A 142 17.99 -4.71 10.05
C ARG A 142 17.65 -4.76 8.56
N TRP A 143 17.67 -5.95 7.97
CA TRP A 143 17.37 -6.15 6.55
C TRP A 143 15.93 -5.77 6.19
N TRP A 144 14.98 -5.77 7.13
CA TRP A 144 13.64 -5.25 6.89
C TRP A 144 13.63 -3.76 6.51
N ALA A 145 14.44 -2.96 7.20
CA ALA A 145 14.55 -1.53 6.88
C ALA A 145 15.24 -1.31 5.52
N VAL A 146 16.27 -2.12 5.20
CA VAL A 146 16.94 -2.10 3.89
C VAL A 146 15.98 -2.52 2.77
N ALA A 147 15.20 -3.58 2.99
CA ALA A 147 14.20 -4.05 2.02
C ALA A 147 13.14 -2.97 1.74
N THR A 148 12.67 -2.26 2.78
CA THR A 148 11.70 -1.17 2.62
C THR A 148 12.32 0.01 1.86
N LEU A 149 13.57 0.35 2.14
CA LEU A 149 14.31 1.38 1.39
C LEU A 149 14.49 0.97 -0.09
N GLY A 150 14.89 -0.26 -0.35
CA GLY A 150 14.97 -0.78 -1.72
C GLY A 150 13.62 -0.75 -2.42
N TRP A 151 12.55 -1.12 -1.71
CA TRP A 151 11.21 -1.12 -2.27
C TRP A 151 10.69 0.28 -2.60
N VAL A 152 10.93 1.29 -1.75
CA VAL A 152 10.51 2.67 -2.06
C VAL A 152 11.27 3.25 -3.25
N ILE A 153 12.53 2.86 -3.48
CA ILE A 153 13.28 3.22 -4.68
C ILE A 153 12.61 2.61 -5.93
N VAL A 154 12.24 1.33 -5.87
CA VAL A 154 11.47 0.66 -6.94
C VAL A 154 10.15 1.41 -7.19
N GLN A 155 9.44 1.85 -6.13
CA GLN A 155 8.21 2.64 -6.25
C GLN A 155 8.45 3.99 -6.94
N GLY A 156 9.56 4.66 -6.65
CA GLY A 156 9.95 5.88 -7.36
C GLY A 156 10.17 5.66 -8.86
N LEU A 157 10.78 4.51 -9.24
CA LEU A 157 10.93 4.12 -10.65
C LEU A 157 9.58 3.83 -11.32
N PHE A 158 8.67 3.11 -10.66
CA PHE A 158 7.32 2.92 -11.17
C PHE A 158 6.59 4.25 -11.33
N GLY A 159 6.71 5.18 -10.35
CA GLY A 159 6.17 6.53 -10.44
C GLY A 159 6.71 7.30 -11.66
N LYS A 160 8.01 7.20 -11.98
CA LYS A 160 8.59 7.72 -13.21
C LYS A 160 7.94 7.09 -14.45
N TYR A 161 7.81 5.76 -14.47
CA TYR A 161 7.26 5.04 -15.62
C TYR A 161 5.77 5.30 -15.85
N THR A 162 4.99 5.64 -14.82
CA THR A 162 3.59 6.07 -15.04
C THR A 162 3.50 7.31 -15.92
N VAL A 163 4.46 8.22 -15.82
CA VAL A 163 4.54 9.45 -16.63
C VAL A 163 5.14 9.16 -18.01
N THR A 164 6.36 8.58 -18.02
CA THR A 164 7.13 8.40 -19.26
C THR A 164 6.50 7.38 -20.25
N LEU A 165 5.68 6.45 -19.74
CA LEU A 165 4.91 5.50 -20.53
C LEU A 165 3.42 5.91 -20.65
N LYS A 166 3.10 7.20 -20.44
CA LYS A 166 1.78 7.79 -20.68
C LYS A 166 0.64 6.98 -20.06
N LEU A 167 0.74 6.71 -18.74
CA LEU A 167 -0.28 5.98 -17.98
C LEU A 167 -0.56 4.55 -18.48
N TYR A 168 0.46 3.84 -18.90
CA TYR A 168 0.36 2.44 -19.32
C TYR A 168 -0.35 1.59 -18.24
N PRO A 169 -1.51 0.95 -18.53
CA PRO A 169 -2.39 0.40 -17.48
C PRO A 169 -1.71 -0.59 -16.54
N ALA A 170 -0.86 -1.49 -17.07
CA ALA A 170 -0.14 -2.45 -16.24
C ALA A 170 0.86 -1.75 -15.29
N ILE A 171 1.57 -0.73 -15.76
CA ILE A 171 2.52 0.03 -14.94
C ILE A 171 1.82 0.77 -13.82
N VAL A 172 0.69 1.45 -14.11
CA VAL A 172 -0.08 2.16 -13.09
C VAL A 172 -0.68 1.20 -12.07
N THR A 173 -1.19 0.04 -12.52
CA THR A 173 -1.71 -1.01 -11.61
C THR A 173 -0.60 -1.59 -10.74
N LEU A 174 0.59 -1.86 -11.29
CA LEU A 174 1.75 -2.34 -10.53
C LEU A 174 2.26 -1.29 -9.55
N HIS A 175 2.22 -0.01 -9.91
CA HIS A 175 2.56 1.09 -9.00
C HIS A 175 1.62 1.12 -7.79
N LEU A 176 0.30 0.98 -8.00
CA LEU A 176 -0.68 0.83 -6.93
C LEU A 176 -0.39 -0.39 -6.06
N MET A 177 -0.17 -1.56 -6.66
CA MET A 177 0.13 -2.79 -5.92
C MET A 177 1.42 -2.66 -5.11
N GLY A 178 2.43 -2.04 -5.67
CA GLY A 178 3.68 -1.80 -4.98
C GLY A 178 3.55 -0.79 -3.83
N ALA A 179 2.63 0.18 -3.92
CA ALA A 179 2.31 1.07 -2.81
C ALA A 179 1.63 0.30 -1.66
N MET A 180 0.75 -0.68 -1.97
CA MET A 180 0.17 -1.57 -0.95
C MET A 180 1.22 -2.46 -0.27
N VAL A 181 2.22 -2.94 -1.02
CA VAL A 181 3.36 -3.68 -0.45
C VAL A 181 4.21 -2.77 0.44
N LEU A 182 4.48 -1.52 0.04
CA LEU A 182 5.19 -0.55 0.88
C LEU A 182 4.45 -0.30 2.19
N LEU A 183 3.14 -0.09 2.12
CA LEU A 183 2.27 0.05 3.30
C LEU A 183 2.40 -1.18 4.22
N ALA A 184 2.31 -2.39 3.66
CA ALA A 184 2.47 -3.63 4.42
C ALA A 184 3.85 -3.76 5.07
N LEU A 185 4.94 -3.42 4.37
CA LEU A 185 6.31 -3.44 4.93
C LEU A 185 6.45 -2.47 6.12
N LEU A 186 5.85 -1.29 6.04
CA LEU A 186 5.87 -0.32 7.14
C LEU A 186 5.03 -0.80 8.33
N VAL A 187 3.87 -1.42 8.10
CA VAL A 187 3.06 -2.06 9.15
C VAL A 187 3.84 -3.16 9.85
N LEU A 188 4.51 -4.05 9.08
CA LEU A 188 5.35 -5.12 9.62
C LEU A 188 6.45 -4.56 10.53
N GLN A 189 7.18 -3.55 10.07
CA GLN A 189 8.24 -2.94 10.87
C GLN A 189 7.70 -2.30 12.14
N HIS A 190 6.57 -1.59 12.05
CA HIS A 190 5.93 -0.99 13.22
C HIS A 190 5.57 -2.05 14.27
N GLU A 191 4.94 -3.15 13.88
CA GLU A 191 4.58 -4.25 14.79
C GLU A 191 5.81 -4.95 15.38
N PHE A 192 6.86 -5.13 14.60
CA PHE A 192 8.12 -5.71 15.07
C PHE A 192 8.80 -4.84 16.14
N PHE A 193 8.82 -3.51 15.95
CA PHE A 193 9.34 -2.60 16.98
C PHE A 193 8.50 -2.59 18.25
N ARG A 194 7.18 -2.79 18.13
CA ARG A 194 6.26 -2.82 19.28
C ARG A 194 6.23 -4.16 20.00
N ALA A 195 6.63 -5.25 19.33
CA ALA A 195 6.71 -6.61 19.86
C ALA A 195 5.46 -7.04 20.67
N ARG A 196 4.26 -6.83 20.12
CA ARG A 196 2.97 -7.17 20.77
C ARG A 196 2.38 -8.44 20.17
N PRO A 197 2.71 -9.63 20.67
CA PRO A 197 2.21 -10.89 20.13
C PRO A 197 0.70 -11.04 20.32
N LEU A 198 0.05 -11.73 19.39
CA LEU A 198 -1.34 -12.16 19.46
C LEU A 198 -1.42 -13.65 19.20
N VAL A 199 -1.88 -14.41 20.21
CA VAL A 199 -2.04 -15.85 20.07
C VAL A 199 -3.39 -16.14 19.45
N LEU A 200 -3.38 -16.68 18.22
CA LEU A 200 -4.58 -17.15 17.54
C LEU A 200 -4.86 -18.61 17.96
N ARG A 201 -6.09 -18.88 18.41
CA ARG A 201 -6.57 -20.19 18.87
C ARG A 201 -7.55 -20.81 17.86
N ALA A 202 -7.95 -22.06 18.10
CA ALA A 202 -9.06 -22.72 17.43
C ALA A 202 -8.95 -22.77 15.89
N GLY A 203 -7.82 -23.27 15.36
CA GLY A 203 -7.67 -23.56 13.93
C GLY A 203 -7.45 -22.32 13.04
N LEU A 204 -7.25 -21.13 13.64
CA LEU A 204 -6.88 -19.94 12.89
C LEU A 204 -5.35 -19.79 12.87
N ALA A 205 -4.72 -20.32 11.81
CA ALA A 205 -3.28 -20.20 11.63
C ALA A 205 -2.92 -18.82 11.00
N PRO A 206 -1.71 -18.27 11.25
CA PRO A 206 -1.22 -17.08 10.58
C PRO A 206 -1.26 -17.19 9.05
N THR A 207 -1.09 -18.40 8.50
CA THR A 207 -1.23 -18.69 7.06
C THR A 207 -2.62 -18.38 6.53
N GLY A 208 -3.68 -18.63 7.30
CA GLY A 208 -5.05 -18.28 6.92
C GLY A 208 -5.25 -16.78 6.78
N VAL A 209 -4.64 -15.98 7.67
CA VAL A 209 -4.66 -14.51 7.55
C VAL A 209 -3.92 -14.06 6.29
N LEU A 210 -2.77 -14.69 5.98
CA LEU A 210 -1.99 -14.39 4.79
C LEU A 210 -2.75 -14.73 3.50
N LEU A 211 -3.51 -15.81 3.48
CA LEU A 211 -4.37 -16.18 2.35
C LEU A 211 -5.47 -15.13 2.13
N VAL A 212 -6.13 -14.66 3.19
CA VAL A 212 -7.13 -13.59 3.09
C VAL A 212 -6.50 -12.28 2.60
N LEU A 213 -5.30 -11.95 3.08
CA LEU A 213 -4.53 -10.80 2.56
C LEU A 213 -4.23 -10.96 1.05
N GLY A 214 -3.85 -12.17 0.60
CA GLY A 214 -3.64 -12.46 -0.82
C GLY A 214 -4.90 -12.26 -1.66
N VAL A 215 -6.06 -12.73 -1.16
CA VAL A 215 -7.36 -12.51 -1.81
C VAL A 215 -7.68 -11.01 -1.90
N VAL A 216 -7.47 -10.26 -0.83
CA VAL A 216 -7.69 -8.79 -0.81
C VAL A 216 -6.74 -8.09 -1.78
N LEU A 217 -5.47 -8.47 -1.84
CA LEU A 217 -4.50 -7.89 -2.78
C LEU A 217 -4.90 -8.17 -4.24
N LEU A 218 -5.38 -9.38 -4.55
CA LEU A 218 -5.88 -9.70 -5.89
C LEU A 218 -7.14 -8.87 -6.23
N GLN A 219 -8.06 -8.70 -5.28
CA GLN A 219 -9.23 -7.82 -5.46
C GLN A 219 -8.81 -6.36 -5.72
N ILE A 220 -7.78 -5.87 -5.02
CA ILE A 220 -7.21 -4.53 -5.24
C ILE A 220 -6.59 -4.45 -6.65
N ALA A 221 -5.87 -5.47 -7.09
CA ALA A 221 -5.29 -5.51 -8.43
C ALA A 221 -6.36 -5.44 -9.52
N LEU A 222 -7.45 -6.21 -9.37
CA LEU A 222 -8.61 -6.15 -10.28
C LEU A 222 -9.27 -4.77 -10.25
N GLY A 223 -9.45 -4.15 -9.07
CA GLY A 223 -9.98 -2.78 -8.95
C GLY A 223 -9.05 -1.73 -9.55
N GLY A 224 -7.74 -1.88 -9.37
CA GLY A 224 -6.73 -1.08 -10.05
C GLY A 224 -6.83 -1.20 -11.57
N TRP A 225 -7.03 -2.43 -12.09
CA TRP A 225 -7.22 -2.70 -13.50
C TRP A 225 -8.50 -2.05 -14.07
N VAL A 226 -9.61 -2.06 -13.29
CA VAL A 226 -10.83 -1.30 -13.64
C VAL A 226 -10.52 0.19 -13.76
N SER A 227 -9.86 0.78 -12.76
CA SER A 227 -9.55 2.21 -12.74
C SER A 227 -8.60 2.60 -13.88
N THR A 228 -7.50 1.86 -14.09
CA THR A 228 -6.47 2.20 -15.08
C THR A 228 -6.95 2.06 -16.51
N ASN A 229 -7.97 1.25 -16.76
CA ASN A 229 -8.60 1.07 -18.06
C ASN A 229 -9.87 1.91 -18.25
N TYR A 230 -10.23 2.79 -17.32
CA TYR A 230 -11.49 3.56 -17.34
C TYR A 230 -12.75 2.70 -17.48
N ALA A 231 -12.71 1.46 -16.96
CA ALA A 231 -13.79 0.49 -17.08
C ALA A 231 -14.90 0.66 -16.01
N VAL A 232 -14.81 1.68 -15.14
CA VAL A 232 -15.76 1.88 -14.04
C VAL A 232 -17.18 2.04 -14.52
N LEU A 233 -17.41 2.78 -15.61
CA LEU A 233 -18.74 3.06 -16.16
C LEU A 233 -19.16 2.05 -17.27
N ALA A 234 -18.33 1.05 -17.55
CA ALA A 234 -18.68 0.02 -18.55
C ALA A 234 -19.85 -0.88 -18.11
N CYS A 235 -20.12 -0.93 -16.81
CA CYS A 235 -21.13 -1.79 -16.22
C CYS A 235 -22.06 -0.92 -15.38
N THR A 236 -23.17 -0.51 -15.93
CA THR A 236 -24.21 0.27 -15.24
C THR A 236 -25.19 -0.63 -14.50
N GLY A 237 -25.73 -0.16 -13.39
CA GLY A 237 -26.70 -0.88 -12.57
C GLY A 237 -26.09 -1.91 -11.63
N PHE A 238 -26.89 -2.36 -10.67
CA PHE A 238 -26.58 -3.38 -9.69
C PHE A 238 -27.89 -4.07 -9.25
N PRO A 239 -27.91 -5.41 -9.09
CA PRO A 239 -26.80 -6.38 -9.19
C PRO A 239 -26.42 -6.73 -10.63
N THR A 240 -27.24 -6.41 -11.62
CA THR A 240 -26.99 -6.64 -13.05
C THR A 240 -25.97 -5.67 -13.62
N CYS A 241 -25.44 -5.99 -14.79
CA CYS A 241 -24.59 -5.11 -15.58
C CYS A 241 -25.29 -4.83 -16.91
N ASN A 242 -25.60 -3.56 -17.20
CA ASN A 242 -26.32 -3.14 -18.41
C ASN A 242 -27.64 -3.93 -18.58
N SER A 243 -28.38 -4.11 -17.47
CA SER A 243 -29.65 -4.85 -17.40
C SER A 243 -29.53 -6.36 -17.64
N GLN A 244 -28.33 -6.93 -17.73
CA GLN A 244 -28.08 -8.36 -17.91
C GLN A 244 -27.34 -8.94 -16.72
N TRP A 245 -27.68 -10.19 -16.34
CA TRP A 245 -26.94 -10.95 -15.33
C TRP A 245 -25.57 -11.41 -15.87
N TRP A 246 -25.50 -11.72 -17.15
CA TRP A 246 -24.29 -12.15 -17.83
C TRP A 246 -24.18 -11.43 -19.17
N PRO A 247 -23.62 -10.21 -19.19
CA PRO A 247 -23.45 -9.42 -20.43
C PRO A 247 -22.39 -10.05 -21.34
N ALA A 248 -22.30 -9.57 -22.58
CA ALA A 248 -21.19 -9.91 -23.47
C ALA A 248 -19.85 -9.41 -22.86
N MET A 249 -18.83 -10.28 -22.87
CA MET A 249 -17.53 -10.03 -22.24
C MET A 249 -16.40 -10.58 -23.11
N ASP A 250 -15.38 -9.73 -23.37
CA ASP A 250 -14.15 -10.13 -24.05
C ASP A 250 -12.97 -10.13 -23.04
N PHE A 251 -12.76 -11.26 -22.35
CA PHE A 251 -11.67 -11.43 -21.42
C PHE A 251 -10.30 -11.42 -22.12
N GLY A 252 -10.21 -11.87 -23.36
CA GLY A 252 -8.97 -11.91 -24.13
C GLY A 252 -8.39 -10.51 -24.31
N GLN A 253 -9.18 -9.58 -24.84
CA GLN A 253 -8.76 -8.18 -24.97
C GLN A 253 -8.70 -7.47 -23.62
N GLY A 254 -9.67 -7.69 -22.73
CA GLY A 254 -9.76 -7.02 -21.42
C GLY A 254 -8.54 -7.24 -20.53
N PHE A 255 -7.91 -8.42 -20.60
CA PHE A 255 -6.78 -8.81 -19.77
C PHE A 255 -5.45 -8.93 -20.53
N THR A 256 -5.36 -8.37 -21.73
CA THR A 256 -4.07 -8.16 -22.38
C THR A 256 -3.27 -7.14 -21.61
N LEU A 257 -2.16 -7.59 -20.96
CA LEU A 257 -1.37 -6.76 -20.07
C LEU A 257 -0.48 -5.77 -20.80
N LEU A 258 0.13 -6.20 -21.92
CA LEU A 258 1.09 -5.40 -22.67
C LEU A 258 0.37 -4.64 -23.80
N ARG A 259 -0.26 -3.53 -23.44
CA ARG A 259 -0.95 -2.63 -24.37
C ARG A 259 -0.99 -1.21 -23.85
N GLU A 260 -0.98 -0.24 -24.74
CA GLU A 260 -1.17 1.16 -24.40
C GLU A 260 -2.61 1.44 -23.90
N LEU A 261 -2.79 2.55 -23.21
CA LEU A 261 -4.09 2.95 -22.70
C LEU A 261 -5.09 3.15 -23.85
N GLY A 262 -6.25 2.52 -23.74
CA GLY A 262 -7.33 2.61 -24.74
C GLY A 262 -7.13 1.74 -25.99
N GLN A 263 -5.98 1.07 -26.13
CA GLN A 263 -5.69 0.21 -27.27
C GLN A 263 -5.84 -1.27 -26.93
N SER A 264 -6.12 -2.10 -27.93
CA SER A 264 -6.00 -3.55 -27.87
C SER A 264 -4.53 -3.97 -28.04
N GLY A 265 -4.20 -5.23 -27.77
CA GLY A 265 -2.85 -5.77 -28.01
C GLY A 265 -2.38 -5.71 -29.48
N GLN A 266 -3.28 -5.44 -30.41
CA GLN A 266 -3.02 -5.31 -31.86
C GLN A 266 -3.05 -3.84 -32.34
N GLY A 267 -3.11 -2.85 -31.42
CA GLY A 267 -3.11 -1.43 -31.76
C GLY A 267 -4.46 -0.84 -32.16
N ALA A 268 -5.52 -1.65 -32.27
CA ALA A 268 -6.88 -1.14 -32.46
C ALA A 268 -7.45 -0.61 -31.13
N PHE A 269 -8.58 0.12 -31.19
CA PHE A 269 -9.26 0.54 -29.95
C PHE A 269 -9.77 -0.67 -29.17
N LEU A 270 -9.69 -0.57 -27.83
CA LEU A 270 -10.25 -1.56 -26.92
C LEU A 270 -11.78 -1.57 -27.06
N ASN A 271 -12.37 -2.74 -27.31
CA ASN A 271 -13.82 -2.86 -27.47
C ASN A 271 -14.55 -2.69 -26.14
N PHE A 272 -15.84 -2.37 -26.18
CA PHE A 272 -16.65 -2.15 -25.00
C PHE A 272 -16.82 -3.44 -24.16
N ASP A 273 -16.95 -4.60 -24.81
CA ASP A 273 -17.08 -5.89 -24.12
C ASP A 273 -15.84 -6.26 -23.31
N ALA A 274 -14.65 -5.78 -23.71
CA ALA A 274 -13.42 -5.91 -22.93
C ALA A 274 -13.47 -5.07 -21.63
N LEU A 275 -14.02 -3.85 -21.69
CA LEU A 275 -14.20 -3.02 -20.48
C LEU A 275 -15.26 -3.64 -19.56
N VAL A 276 -16.34 -4.21 -20.10
CA VAL A 276 -17.35 -4.96 -19.34
C VAL A 276 -16.71 -6.18 -18.66
N ALA A 277 -15.87 -6.95 -19.39
CA ALA A 277 -15.15 -8.09 -18.82
C ALA A 277 -14.26 -7.71 -17.64
N ILE A 278 -13.51 -6.60 -17.75
CA ILE A 278 -12.67 -6.05 -16.67
C ILE A 278 -13.52 -5.72 -15.44
N HIS A 279 -14.63 -5.01 -15.62
CA HIS A 279 -15.50 -4.60 -14.52
C HIS A 279 -16.18 -5.82 -13.85
N MET A 280 -16.71 -6.74 -14.65
CA MET A 280 -17.37 -7.96 -14.16
C MET A 280 -16.41 -8.86 -13.40
N ALA A 281 -15.16 -9.02 -13.86
CA ALA A 281 -14.15 -9.77 -13.11
C ALA A 281 -13.95 -9.22 -11.70
N HIS A 282 -13.84 -7.88 -11.56
CA HIS A 282 -13.73 -7.22 -10.26
C HIS A 282 -14.97 -7.45 -9.38
N ARG A 283 -16.19 -7.34 -9.95
CA ARG A 283 -17.44 -7.58 -9.21
C ARG A 283 -17.58 -9.03 -8.75
N LEU A 284 -17.30 -10.00 -9.62
CA LEU A 284 -17.41 -11.42 -9.29
C LEU A 284 -16.38 -11.83 -8.24
N PHE A 285 -15.14 -11.35 -8.36
CA PHE A 285 -14.10 -11.65 -7.38
C PHE A 285 -14.36 -10.97 -6.02
N ALA A 286 -15.10 -9.86 -6.00
CA ALA A 286 -15.53 -9.22 -4.76
C ALA A 286 -16.36 -10.15 -3.87
N LEU A 287 -17.12 -11.10 -4.45
CA LEU A 287 -17.87 -12.12 -3.69
C LEU A 287 -16.92 -13.06 -2.94
N ALA A 288 -15.82 -13.47 -3.57
CA ALA A 288 -14.80 -14.30 -2.91
C ALA A 288 -14.09 -13.53 -1.79
N ALA A 289 -13.74 -12.25 -2.04
CA ALA A 289 -13.14 -11.38 -1.03
C ALA A 289 -14.10 -11.14 0.15
N LEU A 290 -15.38 -10.90 -0.12
CA LEU A 290 -16.43 -10.79 0.89
C LEU A 290 -16.50 -12.05 1.76
N ALA A 291 -16.63 -13.23 1.14
CA ALA A 291 -16.72 -14.50 1.86
C ALA A 291 -15.48 -14.77 2.73
N ALA A 292 -14.28 -14.48 2.22
CA ALA A 292 -13.03 -14.63 2.96
C ALA A 292 -12.97 -13.70 4.18
N LEU A 293 -13.31 -12.41 4.01
CA LEU A 293 -13.30 -11.41 5.09
C LEU A 293 -14.39 -11.68 6.15
N VAL A 294 -15.60 -12.07 5.74
CA VAL A 294 -16.69 -12.47 6.66
C VAL A 294 -16.25 -13.68 7.49
N THR A 295 -15.70 -14.69 6.83
CA THR A 295 -15.23 -15.92 7.50
C THR A 295 -14.12 -15.61 8.50
N LEU A 296 -13.13 -14.78 8.12
CA LEU A 296 -12.05 -14.38 9.02
C LEU A 296 -12.57 -13.55 10.20
N SER A 297 -13.43 -12.56 9.93
CA SER A 297 -14.04 -11.73 10.98
C SER A 297 -14.84 -12.56 11.98
N TRP A 298 -15.64 -13.49 11.48
CA TRP A 298 -16.41 -14.42 12.33
C TRP A 298 -15.50 -15.32 13.18
N ARG A 299 -14.46 -15.92 12.61
CA ARG A 299 -13.48 -16.73 13.34
C ARG A 299 -12.73 -15.92 14.42
N LEU A 300 -12.36 -14.68 14.12
CA LEU A 300 -11.73 -13.78 15.09
C LEU A 300 -12.70 -13.38 16.22
N TRP A 301 -13.96 -13.12 15.88
CA TRP A 301 -14.99 -12.79 16.87
C TRP A 301 -15.21 -13.91 17.89
N ARG A 302 -15.10 -15.15 17.44
CA ARG A 302 -15.23 -16.35 18.29
C ARG A 302 -13.98 -16.66 19.14
N GLN A 303 -12.89 -15.88 19.00
CA GLN A 303 -11.75 -16.00 19.91
C GLN A 303 -12.12 -15.44 21.28
N ASP A 304 -11.64 -16.10 22.31
CA ASP A 304 -11.77 -15.58 23.70
C ASP A 304 -10.62 -14.63 24.02
N ASP A 305 -10.47 -13.58 23.17
CA ASP A 305 -9.43 -12.55 23.26
C ASP A 305 -9.99 -11.22 22.79
N ALA A 306 -9.88 -10.18 23.63
CA ALA A 306 -10.42 -8.86 23.34
C ALA A 306 -9.74 -8.19 22.14
N ILE A 307 -8.46 -8.49 21.89
CA ILE A 307 -7.71 -7.92 20.79
C ILE A 307 -8.17 -8.58 19.46
N ALA A 308 -8.34 -9.89 19.46
CA ALA A 308 -8.89 -10.61 18.31
C ALA A 308 -10.29 -10.08 17.93
N ARG A 309 -11.16 -9.84 18.92
CA ARG A 309 -12.49 -9.22 18.70
C ARG A 309 -12.40 -7.80 18.13
N ARG A 310 -11.41 -6.99 18.54
CA ARG A 310 -11.17 -5.66 17.93
C ARG A 310 -10.78 -5.77 16.46
N TYR A 311 -9.94 -6.74 16.10
CA TYR A 311 -9.63 -7.02 14.69
C TYR A 311 -10.88 -7.48 13.91
N ALA A 312 -11.72 -8.33 14.50
CA ALA A 312 -12.98 -8.75 13.89
C ALA A 312 -13.88 -7.55 13.57
N LEU A 313 -14.06 -6.63 14.53
CA LEU A 313 -14.86 -5.41 14.34
C LEU A 313 -14.25 -4.47 13.30
N ALA A 314 -12.92 -4.29 13.31
CA ALA A 314 -12.23 -3.45 12.33
C ALA A 314 -12.41 -4.00 10.90
N LEU A 315 -12.25 -5.32 10.71
CA LEU A 315 -12.45 -5.98 9.42
C LEU A 315 -13.92 -5.90 8.97
N ALA A 316 -14.87 -6.14 9.88
CA ALA A 316 -16.30 -6.04 9.57
C ALA A 316 -16.69 -4.59 9.21
N GLY A 317 -16.19 -3.59 9.94
CA GLY A 317 -16.43 -2.18 9.62
C GLY A 317 -15.84 -1.77 8.27
N LEU A 318 -14.60 -2.20 7.97
CA LEU A 318 -13.97 -1.95 6.68
C LEU A 318 -14.69 -2.68 5.54
N LEU A 319 -15.24 -3.87 5.79
CA LEU A 319 -16.04 -4.60 4.82
C LEU A 319 -17.33 -3.86 4.47
N VAL A 320 -18.08 -3.37 5.47
CA VAL A 320 -19.26 -2.54 5.25
C VAL A 320 -18.89 -1.26 4.50
N TRP A 321 -17.77 -0.62 4.87
CA TRP A 321 -17.24 0.55 4.18
C TRP A 321 -16.93 0.27 2.70
N GLN A 322 -16.28 -0.86 2.40
CA GLN A 322 -15.96 -1.27 1.03
C GLN A 322 -17.22 -1.59 0.22
N ALA A 323 -18.20 -2.26 0.81
CA ALA A 323 -19.46 -2.55 0.14
C ALA A 323 -20.23 -1.25 -0.16
N ALA A 324 -20.34 -0.34 0.81
CA ALA A 324 -21.05 0.92 0.65
C ALA A 324 -20.37 1.82 -0.40
N SER A 325 -19.06 2.03 -0.30
CA SER A 325 -18.30 2.87 -1.24
C SER A 325 -18.24 2.25 -2.64
N GLY A 326 -18.08 0.92 -2.74
CA GLY A 326 -18.08 0.21 -4.01
C GLY A 326 -19.42 0.27 -4.73
N LEU A 327 -20.52 0.06 -3.99
CA LEU A 327 -21.87 0.18 -4.54
C LEU A 327 -22.18 1.63 -4.95
N SER A 328 -21.76 2.62 -4.15
CA SER A 328 -21.90 4.05 -4.47
C SER A 328 -21.21 4.41 -5.79
N ASN A 329 -20.04 3.83 -6.07
CA ASN A 329 -19.33 4.05 -7.34
C ASN A 329 -20.15 3.60 -8.57
N VAL A 330 -20.93 2.55 -8.43
CA VAL A 330 -21.79 2.03 -9.52
C VAL A 330 -23.08 2.80 -9.62
N VAL A 331 -23.81 2.97 -8.49
CA VAL A 331 -25.19 3.49 -8.48
C VAL A 331 -25.22 5.01 -8.69
N LEU A 332 -24.20 5.73 -8.19
CA LEU A 332 -24.13 7.18 -8.25
C LEU A 332 -23.26 7.70 -9.41
N GLY A 333 -22.85 6.84 -10.36
CA GLY A 333 -22.06 7.26 -11.51
C GLY A 333 -20.64 7.72 -11.18
N TRP A 334 -19.99 7.01 -10.24
CA TRP A 334 -18.57 7.20 -9.88
C TRP A 334 -18.23 8.55 -9.22
N PRO A 335 -18.88 8.96 -8.14
CA PRO A 335 -18.51 10.19 -7.46
C PRO A 335 -17.11 10.08 -6.82
N MET A 336 -16.32 11.14 -6.96
CA MET A 336 -14.92 11.18 -6.52
C MET A 336 -14.75 10.78 -5.04
N ILE A 337 -15.62 11.25 -4.16
CA ILE A 337 -15.58 10.95 -2.72
C ILE A 337 -15.73 9.45 -2.46
N ALA A 338 -16.69 8.78 -3.13
CA ALA A 338 -16.89 7.34 -2.97
C ALA A 338 -15.69 6.53 -3.52
N ALA A 339 -15.11 6.95 -4.63
CA ALA A 339 -13.94 6.32 -5.22
C ALA A 339 -12.70 6.46 -4.32
N LEU A 340 -12.48 7.63 -3.73
CA LEU A 340 -11.41 7.86 -2.74
C LEU A 340 -11.64 7.04 -1.46
N ALA A 341 -12.87 7.03 -0.95
CA ALA A 341 -13.27 6.26 0.22
C ALA A 341 -13.04 4.76 -0.01
N HIS A 342 -13.34 4.26 -1.21
CA HIS A 342 -13.10 2.87 -1.60
C HIS A 342 -11.60 2.52 -1.61
N SER A 343 -10.77 3.40 -2.17
CA SER A 343 -9.31 3.25 -2.18
C SER A 343 -8.72 3.30 -0.77
N ALA A 344 -9.19 4.22 0.08
CA ALA A 344 -8.77 4.32 1.48
C ALA A 344 -9.13 3.07 2.29
N GLY A 345 -10.35 2.56 2.12
CA GLY A 345 -10.78 1.32 2.78
C GLY A 345 -9.98 0.09 2.34
N ALA A 346 -9.59 0.02 1.05
CA ALA A 346 -8.70 -1.04 0.54
C ALA A 346 -7.32 -1.00 1.21
N ALA A 347 -6.69 0.18 1.32
CA ALA A 347 -5.44 0.36 2.05
C ALA A 347 -5.60 0.03 3.54
N GLY A 348 -6.73 0.39 4.16
CA GLY A 348 -7.09 0.03 5.54
C GLY A 348 -7.15 -1.48 5.76
N LEU A 349 -7.76 -2.23 4.83
CA LEU A 349 -7.79 -3.70 4.88
C LEU A 349 -6.39 -4.29 4.83
N VAL A 350 -5.52 -3.81 3.94
CA VAL A 350 -4.12 -4.26 3.86
C VAL A 350 -3.40 -3.99 5.17
N ALA A 351 -3.55 -2.79 5.75
CA ALA A 351 -2.91 -2.44 7.00
C ALA A 351 -3.38 -3.32 8.18
N VAL A 352 -4.69 -3.53 8.33
CA VAL A 352 -5.27 -4.32 9.42
C VAL A 352 -4.89 -5.80 9.29
N LEU A 353 -5.00 -6.40 8.09
CA LEU A 353 -4.64 -7.80 7.85
C LEU A 353 -3.13 -8.02 8.06
N THR A 354 -2.29 -7.11 7.60
CA THR A 354 -0.83 -7.18 7.80
C THR A 354 -0.47 -7.08 9.27
N SER A 355 -1.08 -6.15 10.03
CA SER A 355 -0.87 -6.03 11.47
C SER A 355 -1.30 -7.31 12.22
N LEU A 356 -2.47 -7.85 11.90
CA LEU A 356 -2.96 -9.11 12.47
C LEU A 356 -1.98 -10.26 12.19
N TRP A 357 -1.53 -10.40 10.94
CA TRP A 357 -0.58 -11.44 10.56
C TRP A 357 0.77 -11.27 11.27
N ALA A 358 1.32 -10.06 11.32
CA ALA A 358 2.60 -9.77 11.98
C ALA A 358 2.57 -10.16 13.46
N ARG A 359 1.51 -9.77 14.17
CA ARG A 359 1.34 -10.06 15.60
C ARG A 359 1.15 -11.55 15.87
N ALA A 360 0.42 -12.25 14.98
CA ALA A 360 0.24 -13.70 15.07
C ALA A 360 1.56 -14.46 14.81
N ARG A 361 2.42 -13.97 13.93
CA ARG A 361 3.75 -14.55 13.64
C ARG A 361 4.73 -14.35 14.81
N VAL A 362 4.70 -13.21 15.47
CA VAL A 362 5.54 -12.95 16.67
C VAL A 362 5.18 -13.92 17.81
N ALA A 363 3.91 -14.33 17.93
CA ALA A 363 3.47 -15.29 18.93
C ALA A 363 3.83 -16.75 18.64
N ALA A 364 4.01 -17.13 17.37
CA ALA A 364 4.20 -18.53 16.94
C ALA A 364 5.41 -19.26 17.56
N PRO A 365 6.59 -18.64 17.79
CA PRO A 365 7.72 -19.27 18.45
C PRO A 365 7.47 -19.58 19.93
N ALA A 366 6.67 -18.77 20.62
CA ALA A 366 6.38 -18.92 22.06
C ALA A 366 5.48 -20.14 22.37
N LEU A 367 4.82 -20.70 21.36
CA LEU A 367 3.93 -21.86 21.48
C LEU A 367 4.59 -23.22 21.18
N ARG A 368 5.86 -23.23 20.75
CA ARG A 368 6.58 -24.50 20.62
C ARG A 368 6.86 -25.00 22.05
N PRO A 369 6.38 -26.22 22.43
CA PRO A 369 6.77 -26.82 23.70
C PRO A 369 8.30 -26.82 23.76
N GLN A 370 8.88 -26.19 24.76
CA GLN A 370 10.25 -26.46 25.09
C GLN A 370 10.28 -27.94 25.48
N PHE A 371 10.82 -28.79 24.61
CA PHE A 371 11.23 -30.11 24.99
C PHE A 371 12.28 -29.92 26.09
N THR A 372 11.84 -29.93 27.33
CA THR A 372 12.72 -30.17 28.46
C THR A 372 13.25 -31.59 28.23
N PRO A 373 14.56 -31.78 28.05
CA PRO A 373 15.10 -33.11 28.06
C PRO A 373 14.69 -33.72 29.39
N SER A 374 13.97 -34.85 29.38
CA SER A 374 13.76 -35.65 30.58
C SER A 374 15.12 -35.87 31.26
N PRO A 375 15.23 -35.65 32.58
CA PRO A 375 16.42 -36.03 33.31
C PRO A 375 16.60 -37.54 33.03
N VAL A 376 17.69 -37.88 32.35
CA VAL A 376 18.13 -39.23 32.13
C VAL A 376 18.23 -39.84 33.52
N ALA A 377 17.36 -40.83 33.76
CA ALA A 377 17.49 -41.72 34.94
C ALA A 377 18.81 -42.49 34.72
N GLY A 378 19.87 -41.95 35.25
CA GLY A 378 21.20 -42.47 35.22
C GLY A 378 21.67 -42.72 36.63
N ASP A 379 22.04 -43.96 36.90
CA ASP A 379 22.85 -44.49 37.96
C ASP A 379 22.18 -44.99 39.21
N LEU A 380 21.48 -46.13 39.01
CA LEU A 380 21.51 -47.21 40.01
C LEU A 380 22.70 -48.12 39.69
N HIS A 381 23.87 -47.80 40.24
CA HIS A 381 24.94 -48.77 40.36
C HIS A 381 25.62 -48.73 41.75
N ALA A 382 25.14 -49.65 42.56
CA ALA A 382 26.01 -50.62 43.32
C ALA A 382 26.99 -50.02 44.30
N THR A 383 26.53 -49.86 45.55
CA THR A 383 27.33 -50.06 46.72
C THR A 383 27.72 -51.57 46.82
N ARG A 384 28.92 -51.94 46.44
CA ARG A 384 29.57 -53.18 46.90
C ARG A 384 30.40 -52.88 48.12
N THR A 385 29.91 -53.32 49.25
CA THR A 385 30.64 -53.57 50.45
C THR A 385 31.70 -54.62 50.20
N SER A 386 32.91 -54.36 50.57
CA SER A 386 33.98 -55.36 50.79
C SER A 386 34.30 -55.49 52.28
N PRO A 387 34.46 -56.72 52.80
CA PRO A 387 34.78 -56.92 54.21
C PRO A 387 36.29 -57.01 54.40
N GLN A 388 36.70 -56.54 55.52
CA GLN A 388 37.88 -56.77 56.35
C GLN A 388 38.91 -57.82 55.91
N ARG A 389 40.17 -57.41 55.84
CA ARG A 389 41.23 -57.79 56.81
C ARG A 389 42.31 -56.74 56.83
#